data_9182c5860d95bc1b2c9d85f1fbd8418a
#
_entry.id   9182c5860d95bc1b2c9d85f1fbd8418a
#
_cell.length_a   1.000
_cell.length_b   1.000
_cell.length_c   1.000
_cell.angle_alpha   90.00
_cell.angle_beta   90.00
_cell.angle_gamma   90.00
#
_symmetry.space_group_name_H-M   'P 1'
#
loop_
_entity.id
_entity.type
_entity.pdbx_description
1 polymer ?
#
loop_
_entity_poly.entity_id
_entity_poly.type
_entity_poly.pdbx_seq_one_letter_code
_entity_poly.pdbx_strand_id
1 'polypeptide(L)'
;MDQFLTDADVRVLGALIEKHITTPDNYPLSLNALVLACNQSSNRHPVVSYDEETVLAAIARLRRASLVRGLQRIDSRGTKYEHTAGDALELDDRETAVMCVLMLRGPNTIGELRTRTERLAKFATLAEIETTLNALMARDKDPMVVRLPRKTGQKEVRYGHLLSGEVVADDNELLSTVAPAAQAVSDDRVAILEQAVAKLQREVQSLQRQLEEFRKQFE
;
A
#
# COMPACT_ATOMS: atom_id res chain seq x y z
N MET A 1 -8.05 6.38 -20.52
CA MET A 1 -6.72 5.69 -20.52
C MET A 1 -6.74 4.58 -21.55
N ASP A 2 -5.74 4.52 -22.44
CA ASP A 2 -5.72 3.51 -23.52
C ASP A 2 -5.25 2.11 -23.06
N GLN A 3 -4.84 1.97 -21.81
CA GLN A 3 -4.34 0.68 -21.29
C GLN A 3 -4.61 0.57 -19.79
N PHE A 4 -5.17 -0.55 -19.35
CA PHE A 4 -5.35 -0.87 -17.94
C PHE A 4 -4.02 -1.07 -17.22
N LEU A 5 -3.96 -0.68 -15.96
CA LEU A 5 -2.80 -0.88 -15.10
C LEU A 5 -2.75 -2.34 -14.61
N THR A 6 -1.56 -2.90 -14.50
CA THR A 6 -1.37 -4.20 -13.84
C THR A 6 -1.44 -4.06 -12.32
N ASP A 7 -1.59 -5.17 -11.59
CA ASP A 7 -1.59 -5.17 -10.12
C ASP A 7 -0.31 -4.55 -9.53
N ALA A 8 0.83 -4.80 -10.18
CA ALA A 8 2.10 -4.18 -9.77
C ALA A 8 2.10 -2.66 -10.01
N ASP A 9 1.51 -2.18 -11.10
CA ASP A 9 1.39 -0.74 -11.38
C ASP A 9 0.51 -0.07 -10.34
N VAL A 10 -0.64 -0.66 -10.03
CA VAL A 10 -1.58 -0.18 -9.01
C VAL A 10 -0.92 -0.14 -7.63
N ARG A 11 -0.17 -1.19 -7.27
CA ARG A 11 0.54 -1.26 -6.00
C ARG A 11 1.62 -0.18 -5.88
N VAL A 12 2.43 0.01 -6.93
CA VAL A 12 3.49 1.02 -6.97
C VAL A 12 2.90 2.43 -6.89
N LEU A 13 1.85 2.71 -7.67
CA LEU A 13 1.19 4.01 -7.66
C LEU A 13 0.55 4.31 -6.30
N GLY A 14 -0.21 3.38 -5.74
CA GLY A 14 -0.82 3.51 -4.43
C GLY A 14 0.21 3.72 -3.31
N ALA A 15 1.36 3.00 -3.36
CA ALA A 15 2.43 3.17 -2.40
C ALA A 15 3.09 4.56 -2.49
N LEU A 16 3.30 5.09 -3.69
CA LEU A 16 3.81 6.44 -3.89
C LEU A 16 2.86 7.49 -3.34
N ILE A 17 1.56 7.40 -3.63
CA ILE A 17 0.54 8.33 -3.10
C ILE A 17 0.50 8.27 -1.58
N GLU A 18 0.41 7.07 -1.00
CA GLU A 18 0.40 6.91 0.47
C GLU A 18 1.62 7.58 1.11
N LYS A 19 2.83 7.33 0.60
CA LYS A 19 4.07 7.86 1.18
C LYS A 19 4.23 9.36 0.98
N HIS A 20 3.75 9.90 -0.12
CA HIS A 20 3.67 11.35 -0.33
C HIS A 20 2.90 12.03 0.81
N ILE A 21 1.74 11.48 1.16
CA ILE A 21 0.86 12.08 2.17
C ILE A 21 1.33 11.77 3.60
N THR A 22 1.73 10.53 3.88
CA THR A 22 1.99 10.08 5.26
C THR A 22 3.42 10.29 5.74
N THR A 23 4.39 10.38 4.84
CA THR A 23 5.82 10.55 5.15
C THR A 23 6.50 11.53 4.18
N PRO A 24 6.04 12.80 4.11
CA PRO A 24 6.53 13.78 3.14
C PRO A 24 8.04 14.06 3.27
N ASP A 25 8.60 14.01 4.48
CA ASP A 25 10.03 14.24 4.72
C ASP A 25 10.93 13.19 4.02
N ASN A 26 10.39 11.99 3.78
CA ASN A 26 11.10 10.90 3.09
C ASN A 26 10.69 10.76 1.62
N TYR A 27 9.95 11.70 1.08
CA TYR A 27 9.46 11.71 -0.29
C TYR A 27 10.20 12.77 -1.14
N PRO A 28 10.51 12.53 -2.40
CA PRO A 28 10.27 11.34 -3.24
C PRO A 28 11.09 10.12 -2.85
N LEU A 29 10.61 8.90 -3.20
CA LEU A 29 11.20 7.64 -2.78
C LEU A 29 12.34 7.16 -3.68
N SER A 30 13.40 6.59 -3.10
CA SER A 30 14.34 5.75 -3.85
C SER A 30 13.70 4.43 -4.26
N LEU A 31 14.31 3.70 -5.21
CA LEU A 31 13.82 2.39 -5.63
C LEU A 31 13.67 1.43 -4.45
N ASN A 32 14.71 1.28 -3.63
CA ASN A 32 14.67 0.42 -2.45
C ASN A 32 13.54 0.80 -1.47
N ALA A 33 13.37 2.09 -1.17
CA ALA A 33 12.29 2.56 -0.31
C ALA A 33 10.90 2.25 -0.91
N LEU A 34 10.76 2.33 -2.23
CA LEU A 34 9.52 2.00 -2.94
C LEU A 34 9.22 0.50 -2.92
N VAL A 35 10.22 -0.36 -3.14
CA VAL A 35 10.10 -1.83 -2.99
C VAL A 35 9.62 -2.18 -1.59
N LEU A 36 10.25 -1.62 -0.55
CA LEU A 36 9.82 -1.81 0.83
C LEU A 36 8.39 -1.31 1.08
N ALA A 37 8.01 -0.17 0.49
CA ALA A 37 6.65 0.38 0.61
C ALA A 37 5.60 -0.51 -0.07
N CYS A 38 5.92 -1.13 -1.20
CA CYS A 38 5.04 -2.07 -1.90
C CYS A 38 4.80 -3.35 -1.09
N ASN A 39 5.86 -3.86 -0.44
CA ASN A 39 5.90 -5.15 0.25
C ASN A 39 5.52 -5.08 1.75
N GLN A 40 5.01 -3.95 2.23
CA GLN A 40 4.57 -3.83 3.62
C GLN A 40 3.53 -4.91 3.96
N SER A 41 3.62 -5.49 5.17
CA SER A 41 2.65 -6.46 5.66
C SER A 41 1.34 -5.83 6.16
N SER A 42 1.39 -4.54 6.50
CA SER A 42 0.21 -3.78 6.96
C SER A 42 -0.28 -2.82 5.88
N ASN A 43 -1.57 -2.52 5.91
CA ASN A 43 -2.24 -1.60 4.97
C ASN A 43 -2.12 -2.02 3.49
N ARG A 44 -1.97 -3.31 3.24
CA ARG A 44 -1.89 -3.92 1.90
C ARG A 44 -2.78 -5.15 1.83
N HIS A 45 -3.51 -5.28 0.72
CA HIS A 45 -4.25 -6.49 0.39
C HIS A 45 -4.27 -6.65 -1.14
N PRO A 46 -3.80 -7.80 -1.63
CA PRO A 46 -3.03 -8.83 -0.92
C PRO A 46 -1.65 -8.32 -0.47
N VAL A 47 -1.03 -8.99 0.50
CA VAL A 47 0.39 -8.79 0.81
C VAL A 47 1.21 -9.43 -0.29
N VAL A 48 2.19 -8.70 -0.82
CA VAL A 48 3.04 -9.13 -1.95
C VAL A 48 4.52 -9.09 -1.58
N SER A 49 5.35 -9.77 -2.37
CA SER A 49 6.81 -9.75 -2.26
C SER A 49 7.40 -9.46 -3.64
N TYR A 50 7.30 -8.20 -4.07
CA TYR A 50 7.87 -7.76 -5.34
C TYR A 50 9.38 -7.53 -5.20
N ASP A 51 10.12 -7.95 -6.21
CA ASP A 51 11.54 -7.64 -6.38
C ASP A 51 11.73 -6.26 -7.05
N GLU A 52 12.98 -5.83 -7.14
CA GLU A 52 13.33 -4.55 -7.78
C GLU A 52 12.96 -4.52 -9.26
N GLU A 53 13.09 -5.64 -9.97
CA GLU A 53 12.78 -5.74 -11.39
C GLU A 53 11.29 -5.52 -11.66
N THR A 54 10.43 -6.15 -10.86
CA THR A 54 8.97 -5.98 -10.92
C THR A 54 8.58 -4.51 -10.69
N VAL A 55 9.18 -3.86 -9.67
CA VAL A 55 8.89 -2.46 -9.35
C VAL A 55 9.41 -1.53 -10.43
N LEU A 56 10.61 -1.77 -10.98
CA LEU A 56 11.16 -0.98 -12.10
C LEU A 56 10.31 -1.11 -13.36
N ALA A 57 9.84 -2.31 -13.69
CA ALA A 57 8.94 -2.53 -14.82
C ALA A 57 7.60 -1.77 -14.65
N ALA A 58 7.05 -1.76 -13.43
CA ALA A 58 5.85 -0.98 -13.10
C ALA A 58 6.12 0.53 -13.24
N ILE A 59 7.23 1.04 -12.68
CA ILE A 59 7.63 2.45 -12.83
C ILE A 59 7.73 2.83 -14.31
N ALA A 60 8.32 1.98 -15.15
CA ALA A 60 8.46 2.26 -16.58
C ALA A 60 7.10 2.36 -17.29
N ARG A 61 6.11 1.54 -16.92
CA ARG A 61 4.73 1.63 -17.45
C ARG A 61 4.02 2.88 -16.94
N LEU A 62 4.10 3.15 -15.64
CA LEU A 62 3.49 4.34 -15.02
C LEU A 62 4.07 5.65 -15.55
N ARG A 63 5.37 5.69 -15.88
CA ARG A 63 5.99 6.85 -16.53
C ARG A 63 5.46 7.07 -17.95
N ARG A 64 5.23 6.01 -18.72
CA ARG A 64 4.60 6.12 -20.05
C ARG A 64 3.15 6.62 -19.96
N ALA A 65 2.45 6.26 -18.89
CA ALA A 65 1.11 6.76 -18.60
C ALA A 65 1.10 8.15 -17.93
N SER A 66 2.26 8.79 -17.74
CA SER A 66 2.40 10.10 -17.06
C SER A 66 1.88 10.11 -15.62
N LEU A 67 1.86 8.96 -14.94
CA LEU A 67 1.41 8.81 -13.54
C LEU A 67 2.56 8.84 -12.53
N VAL A 68 3.78 8.67 -12.99
CA VAL A 68 5.01 8.70 -12.17
C VAL A 68 6.11 9.43 -12.94
N ARG A 69 6.91 10.21 -12.21
CA ARG A 69 8.15 10.78 -12.77
C ARG A 69 9.36 10.43 -11.90
N GLY A 70 10.51 10.32 -12.55
CA GLY A 70 11.80 10.14 -11.89
C GLY A 70 12.51 11.49 -11.75
N LEU A 71 13.03 11.76 -10.56
CA LEU A 71 13.82 12.94 -10.25
C LEU A 71 15.28 12.53 -10.01
N GLN A 72 16.18 13.08 -10.81
CA GLN A 72 17.61 12.91 -10.62
C GLN A 72 18.19 14.25 -10.15
N ARG A 73 18.62 14.30 -8.89
CA ARG A 73 19.32 15.48 -8.36
C ARG A 73 20.81 15.36 -8.68
N ILE A 74 21.44 16.49 -9.01
CA ILE A 74 22.86 16.58 -9.37
C ILE A 74 23.75 15.99 -8.25
N ASP A 75 23.32 16.13 -6.98
CA ASP A 75 24.08 15.69 -5.80
C ASP A 75 23.62 14.32 -5.24
N SER A 76 22.67 13.62 -5.90
CA SER A 76 22.15 12.35 -5.42
C SER A 76 22.64 11.16 -6.26
N ARG A 77 23.10 10.09 -5.57
CA ARG A 77 23.62 8.87 -6.23
C ARG A 77 22.53 7.99 -6.87
N GLY A 78 21.27 8.42 -6.94
CA GLY A 78 20.21 7.60 -7.50
C GLY A 78 18.95 8.40 -7.86
N THR A 79 18.15 7.81 -8.76
CA THR A 79 16.86 8.35 -9.15
C THR A 79 15.85 8.17 -8.01
N LYS A 80 15.11 9.23 -7.69
CA LYS A 80 13.94 9.17 -6.81
C LYS A 80 12.67 9.25 -7.64
N TYR A 81 11.60 8.66 -7.15
CA TYR A 81 10.33 8.54 -7.86
C TYR A 81 9.22 9.23 -7.09
N GLU A 82 8.36 9.94 -7.82
CA GLU A 82 7.14 10.54 -7.29
C GLU A 82 5.97 10.31 -8.22
N HIS A 83 4.74 10.31 -7.66
CA HIS A 83 3.53 10.24 -8.46
C HIS A 83 3.12 11.62 -8.97
N THR A 84 2.42 11.60 -10.08
CA THR A 84 1.77 12.76 -10.71
C THR A 84 0.28 12.49 -10.91
N ALA A 85 -0.27 11.52 -10.18
CA ALA A 85 -1.62 11.01 -10.38
C ALA A 85 -2.71 12.06 -10.11
N GLY A 86 -2.51 12.96 -9.14
CA GLY A 86 -3.46 14.05 -8.88
C GLY A 86 -3.70 14.89 -10.13
N ASP A 87 -2.62 15.41 -10.72
CA ASP A 87 -2.70 16.22 -11.94
C ASP A 87 -3.13 15.39 -13.16
N ALA A 88 -2.50 14.21 -13.35
CA ALA A 88 -2.73 13.40 -14.55
C ALA A 88 -4.13 12.78 -14.63
N LEU A 89 -4.76 12.53 -13.49
CA LEU A 89 -6.10 11.96 -13.37
C LEU A 89 -7.15 13.00 -12.93
N GLU A 90 -6.73 14.27 -12.76
CA GLU A 90 -7.59 15.37 -12.31
C GLU A 90 -8.34 15.01 -11.00
N LEU A 91 -7.58 14.49 -9.99
CA LEU A 91 -8.12 14.09 -8.70
C LEU A 91 -7.84 15.18 -7.66
N ASP A 92 -8.85 15.47 -6.86
CA ASP A 92 -8.65 16.26 -5.64
C ASP A 92 -8.02 15.41 -4.51
N ASP A 93 -7.70 16.04 -3.37
CA ASP A 93 -7.06 15.37 -2.23
C ASP A 93 -7.93 14.23 -1.65
N ARG A 94 -9.24 14.41 -1.62
CA ARG A 94 -10.20 13.42 -1.10
C ARG A 94 -10.35 12.25 -2.04
N GLU A 95 -10.47 12.52 -3.32
CA GLU A 95 -10.51 11.50 -4.38
C GLU A 95 -9.21 10.71 -4.41
N THR A 96 -8.07 11.39 -4.33
CA THR A 96 -6.73 10.76 -4.25
C THR A 96 -6.62 9.84 -3.03
N ALA A 97 -7.13 10.25 -1.87
CA ALA A 97 -7.11 9.43 -0.65
C ALA A 97 -7.98 8.16 -0.79
N VAL A 98 -9.19 8.30 -1.33
CA VAL A 98 -10.08 7.16 -1.59
C VAL A 98 -9.45 6.20 -2.59
N MET A 99 -8.95 6.71 -3.72
CA MET A 99 -8.26 5.90 -4.74
C MET A 99 -7.04 5.19 -4.17
N CYS A 100 -6.24 5.86 -3.35
CA CYS A 100 -5.09 5.26 -2.68
C CYS A 100 -5.47 4.03 -1.83
N VAL A 101 -6.53 4.14 -1.03
CA VAL A 101 -7.02 3.01 -0.21
C VAL A 101 -7.53 1.87 -1.08
N LEU A 102 -8.30 2.17 -2.13
CA LEU A 102 -8.81 1.15 -3.06
C LEU A 102 -7.68 0.44 -3.80
N MET A 103 -6.66 1.15 -4.24
CA MET A 103 -5.48 0.57 -4.90
C MET A 103 -4.66 -0.33 -3.99
N LEU A 104 -4.51 0.04 -2.71
CA LEU A 104 -3.65 -0.70 -1.78
C LEU A 104 -4.36 -1.86 -1.08
N ARG A 105 -5.68 -1.79 -0.94
CA ARG A 105 -6.46 -2.74 -0.13
C ARG A 105 -7.60 -3.43 -0.87
N GLY A 106 -7.77 -3.14 -2.18
CA GLY A 106 -8.87 -3.68 -2.97
C GLY A 106 -10.24 -3.10 -2.59
N PRO A 107 -11.32 -3.81 -2.86
CA PRO A 107 -12.67 -3.33 -2.62
C PRO A 107 -12.99 -3.09 -1.14
N ASN A 108 -13.59 -1.93 -0.83
CA ASN A 108 -13.92 -1.51 0.53
C ASN A 108 -15.37 -1.02 0.66
N THR A 109 -15.95 -1.16 1.86
CA THR A 109 -17.22 -0.51 2.23
C THR A 109 -16.99 0.99 2.53
N ILE A 110 -18.05 1.79 2.58
CA ILE A 110 -17.96 3.22 2.95
C ILE A 110 -17.38 3.39 4.37
N GLY A 111 -17.81 2.54 5.32
CA GLY A 111 -17.30 2.55 6.68
C GLY A 111 -15.81 2.24 6.77
N GLU A 112 -15.35 1.24 6.02
CA GLU A 112 -13.92 0.89 5.92
C GLU A 112 -13.12 2.02 5.28
N LEU A 113 -13.62 2.64 4.20
CA LEU A 113 -12.96 3.77 3.56
C LEU A 113 -12.78 4.92 4.53
N ARG A 114 -13.81 5.28 5.31
CA ARG A 114 -13.69 6.35 6.31
C ARG A 114 -12.54 6.10 7.28
N THR A 115 -12.49 4.91 7.87
CA THR A 115 -11.43 4.56 8.83
C THR A 115 -10.05 4.53 8.18
N ARG A 116 -9.96 3.97 6.97
CA ARG A 116 -8.68 3.75 6.28
C ARG A 116 -8.11 5.02 5.64
N THR A 117 -8.95 6.02 5.37
CA THR A 117 -8.50 7.33 4.82
C THR A 117 -8.11 8.35 5.87
N GLU A 118 -8.35 8.12 7.17
CA GLU A 118 -8.09 9.12 8.25
C GLU A 118 -6.71 9.75 8.23
N ARG A 119 -5.68 8.99 7.81
CA ARG A 119 -4.30 9.47 7.70
C ARG A 119 -3.97 10.14 6.35
N LEU A 120 -4.87 10.05 5.38
CA LEU A 120 -4.67 10.53 4.02
C LEU A 120 -5.48 11.82 3.75
N ALA A 121 -6.74 11.84 4.16
CA ALA A 121 -7.61 13.00 4.04
C ALA A 121 -8.67 12.97 5.14
N LYS A 122 -9.18 14.15 5.50
CA LYS A 122 -10.23 14.29 6.52
C LYS A 122 -11.62 14.18 5.89
N PHE A 123 -12.41 13.23 6.40
CA PHE A 123 -13.83 13.08 6.11
C PHE A 123 -14.62 13.18 7.42
N ALA A 124 -15.44 14.21 7.56
CA ALA A 124 -16.23 14.43 8.77
C ALA A 124 -17.37 13.42 8.89
N THR A 125 -17.97 13.04 7.76
CA THR A 125 -19.16 12.17 7.70
C THR A 125 -19.00 11.05 6.67
N LEU A 126 -19.82 10.00 6.80
CA LEU A 126 -19.92 8.95 5.77
C LEU A 126 -20.49 9.50 4.45
N ALA A 127 -21.37 10.51 4.51
CA ALA A 127 -21.93 11.15 3.34
C ALA A 127 -20.86 11.84 2.47
N GLU A 128 -19.81 12.38 3.06
CA GLU A 128 -18.68 12.96 2.30
C GLU A 128 -17.90 11.88 1.51
N ILE A 129 -17.70 10.70 2.10
CA ILE A 129 -17.11 9.55 1.37
C ILE A 129 -18.02 9.13 0.22
N GLU A 130 -19.33 9.05 0.47
CA GLU A 130 -20.31 8.67 -0.55
C GLU A 130 -20.34 9.68 -1.70
N THR A 131 -20.27 10.97 -1.39
CA THR A 131 -20.18 12.04 -2.39
C THR A 131 -18.91 11.90 -3.25
N THR A 132 -17.77 11.66 -2.63
CA THR A 132 -16.48 11.43 -3.32
C THR A 132 -16.56 10.20 -4.24
N LEU A 133 -17.10 9.09 -3.75
CA LEU A 133 -17.31 7.88 -4.55
C LEU A 133 -18.23 8.11 -5.73
N ASN A 134 -19.33 8.84 -5.52
CA ASN A 134 -20.26 9.18 -6.59
C ASN A 134 -19.62 10.08 -7.66
N ALA A 135 -18.77 11.03 -7.26
CA ALA A 135 -18.02 11.86 -8.21
C ALA A 135 -17.06 10.99 -9.06
N LEU A 136 -16.33 10.07 -8.44
CA LEU A 136 -15.42 9.14 -9.13
C LEU A 136 -16.14 8.16 -10.07
N MET A 137 -17.37 7.77 -9.73
CA MET A 137 -18.22 6.91 -10.58
C MET A 137 -18.88 7.67 -11.72
N ALA A 138 -19.22 8.95 -11.53
CA ALA A 138 -19.99 9.76 -12.48
C ALA A 138 -19.11 10.44 -13.56
N ARG A 139 -17.82 10.12 -13.63
CA ARG A 139 -16.91 10.69 -14.65
C ARG A 139 -17.29 10.16 -16.04
N ASP A 140 -17.63 11.07 -16.94
CA ASP A 140 -18.24 10.73 -18.25
C ASP A 140 -17.34 9.87 -19.17
N LYS A 141 -16.03 10.08 -19.13
CA LYS A 141 -15.11 9.41 -20.05
C LYS A 141 -14.36 8.23 -19.43
N ASP A 142 -14.01 8.35 -18.15
CA ASP A 142 -13.18 7.36 -17.45
C ASP A 142 -13.68 7.21 -16.01
N PRO A 143 -14.78 6.47 -15.75
CA PRO A 143 -15.17 6.17 -14.37
C PRO A 143 -14.05 5.42 -13.68
N MET A 144 -13.67 5.87 -12.49
CA MET A 144 -12.51 5.33 -11.78
C MET A 144 -12.89 4.36 -10.67
N VAL A 145 -14.16 4.37 -10.27
CA VAL A 145 -14.70 3.53 -9.21
C VAL A 145 -15.99 2.87 -9.68
N VAL A 146 -16.22 1.66 -9.22
CA VAL A 146 -17.45 0.91 -9.45
C VAL A 146 -18.02 0.43 -8.12
N ARG A 147 -19.34 0.44 -8.05
CA ARG A 147 -20.09 -0.17 -6.97
C ARG A 147 -20.30 -1.64 -7.26
N LEU A 148 -19.76 -2.51 -6.41
CA LEU A 148 -19.88 -3.96 -6.60
C LEU A 148 -21.24 -4.48 -6.11
N PRO A 149 -21.76 -5.53 -6.73
CA PRO A 149 -22.98 -6.18 -6.25
C PRO A 149 -22.74 -6.78 -4.86
N ARG A 150 -23.79 -6.81 -4.04
CA ARG A 150 -23.72 -7.46 -2.72
C ARG A 150 -23.54 -8.97 -2.91
N LYS A 151 -22.53 -9.52 -2.25
CA LYS A 151 -22.40 -10.98 -2.15
C LYS A 151 -23.39 -11.53 -1.12
N THR A 152 -23.79 -12.78 -1.30
CA THR A 152 -24.66 -13.49 -0.34
C THR A 152 -23.99 -13.49 1.04
N GLY A 153 -24.73 -13.01 2.07
CA GLY A 153 -24.21 -12.88 3.44
C GLY A 153 -23.52 -11.54 3.77
N GLN A 154 -23.30 -10.66 2.80
CA GLN A 154 -22.75 -9.32 3.06
C GLN A 154 -23.86 -8.29 3.26
N LYS A 155 -23.75 -7.52 4.37
CA LYS A 155 -24.73 -6.47 4.71
C LYS A 155 -24.50 -5.18 3.92
N GLU A 156 -23.26 -4.87 3.59
CA GLU A 156 -22.86 -3.60 2.96
C GLU A 156 -22.32 -3.79 1.55
N VAL A 157 -22.46 -2.75 0.76
CA VAL A 157 -21.92 -2.65 -0.61
C VAL A 157 -20.44 -2.28 -0.53
N ARG A 158 -19.63 -2.85 -1.41
CA ARG A 158 -18.22 -2.51 -1.59
C ARG A 158 -17.99 -1.73 -2.87
N TYR A 159 -16.95 -0.94 -2.88
CA TYR A 159 -16.51 -0.14 -4.01
C TYR A 159 -15.09 -0.56 -4.38
N GLY A 160 -14.83 -0.72 -5.68
CA GLY A 160 -13.53 -1.08 -6.24
C GLY A 160 -13.07 -0.04 -7.26
N HIS A 161 -11.75 0.07 -7.48
CA HIS A 161 -11.22 0.94 -8.54
C HIS A 161 -11.27 0.23 -9.90
N LEU A 162 -11.36 1.00 -10.98
CA LEU A 162 -11.41 0.53 -12.36
C LEU A 162 -10.07 0.68 -13.11
N LEU A 163 -9.00 1.10 -12.45
CA LEU A 163 -7.69 1.31 -13.10
C LEU A 163 -7.09 0.05 -13.72
N SER A 164 -7.45 -1.12 -13.22
CA SER A 164 -7.04 -2.43 -13.77
C SER A 164 -8.11 -3.09 -14.65
N GLY A 165 -9.13 -2.34 -15.06
CA GLY A 165 -10.29 -2.87 -15.76
C GLY A 165 -11.42 -3.27 -14.84
N GLU A 166 -12.30 -4.14 -15.31
CA GLU A 166 -13.44 -4.61 -14.52
C GLU A 166 -12.98 -5.36 -13.26
N VAL A 167 -13.57 -5.01 -12.12
CA VAL A 167 -13.31 -5.69 -10.86
C VAL A 167 -14.00 -7.04 -10.91
N VAL A 168 -13.22 -8.10 -11.14
CA VAL A 168 -13.70 -9.48 -10.96
C VAL A 168 -13.91 -9.66 -9.45
N ALA A 169 -15.15 -9.88 -9.04
CA ALA A 169 -15.45 -10.19 -7.65
C ALA A 169 -14.88 -11.58 -7.34
N ASP A 170 -13.69 -11.64 -6.77
CA ASP A 170 -13.05 -12.90 -6.37
C ASP A 170 -13.94 -13.60 -5.33
N ASP A 171 -14.45 -14.77 -5.69
CA ASP A 171 -15.25 -15.62 -4.79
C ASP A 171 -14.40 -16.25 -3.66
N ASN A 172 -13.09 -16.05 -3.70
CA ASN A 172 -12.14 -16.64 -2.75
C ASN A 172 -11.97 -15.80 -1.46
N GLU A 173 -12.63 -14.65 -1.32
CA GLU A 173 -12.60 -13.82 -0.09
C GLU A 173 -13.45 -14.40 1.06
N LEU A 174 -14.16 -15.52 0.83
CA LEU A 174 -14.96 -16.20 1.86
C LEU A 174 -14.13 -16.83 2.99
N LEU A 175 -12.80 -16.90 2.83
CA LEU A 175 -11.91 -17.46 3.88
C LEU A 175 -11.25 -16.39 4.76
N SER A 176 -11.42 -15.10 4.45
CA SER A 176 -10.78 -14.01 5.24
C SER A 176 -11.74 -13.30 6.21
N THR A 177 -13.02 -13.67 6.29
CA THR A 177 -14.00 -13.04 7.19
C THR A 177 -14.41 -13.95 8.36
N VAL A 178 -13.49 -14.73 8.88
CA VAL A 178 -13.67 -15.37 10.19
C VAL A 178 -12.75 -14.66 11.19
N ALA A 179 -13.21 -13.57 11.76
CA ALA A 179 -12.80 -13.17 13.09
C ALA A 179 -13.81 -13.81 14.07
N PRO A 180 -13.34 -14.65 15.01
CA PRO A 180 -12.44 -14.26 16.09
C PRO A 180 -11.29 -15.28 16.35
N ALA A 181 -10.51 -15.64 15.33
CA ALA A 181 -9.31 -16.44 15.55
C ALA A 181 -8.01 -15.61 15.55
N ALA A 182 -8.12 -14.28 15.42
CA ALA A 182 -6.96 -13.39 15.32
C ALA A 182 -6.17 -13.25 16.65
N GLN A 183 -6.76 -13.59 17.80
CA GLN A 183 -6.05 -13.54 19.07
C GLN A 183 -5.11 -14.74 19.24
N ALA A 184 -5.53 -15.96 18.91
CA ALA A 184 -4.68 -17.15 19.07
C ALA A 184 -3.47 -17.16 18.09
N VAL A 185 -3.67 -16.67 16.85
CA VAL A 185 -2.58 -16.57 15.85
C VAL A 185 -1.60 -15.43 16.16
N SER A 186 -2.06 -14.37 16.86
CA SER A 186 -1.18 -13.28 17.32
C SER A 186 -0.30 -13.75 18.48
N ASP A 187 -0.83 -14.55 19.40
CA ASP A 187 -0.10 -15.04 20.57
C ASP A 187 0.99 -16.04 20.18
N ASP A 188 0.71 -16.98 19.25
CA ASP A 188 1.74 -17.86 18.69
C ASP A 188 2.84 -17.10 17.95
N ARG A 189 2.47 -16.05 17.21
CA ARG A 189 3.44 -15.22 16.48
C ARG A 189 4.26 -14.33 17.41
N VAL A 190 3.66 -13.83 18.48
CA VAL A 190 4.36 -13.11 19.55
C VAL A 190 5.34 -14.05 20.26
N ALA A 191 4.93 -15.26 20.61
CA ALA A 191 5.80 -16.25 21.23
C ALA A 191 7.00 -16.64 20.34
N ILE A 192 6.80 -16.79 19.02
CA ILE A 192 7.88 -17.04 18.06
C ILE A 192 8.85 -15.85 17.99
N LEU A 193 8.33 -14.62 17.97
CA LEU A 193 9.16 -13.42 17.96
C LEU A 193 9.93 -13.24 19.27
N GLU A 194 9.34 -13.49 20.40
CA GLU A 194 10.00 -13.47 21.71
C GLU A 194 11.14 -14.50 21.79
N GLN A 195 10.93 -15.71 21.27
CA GLN A 195 11.98 -16.73 21.18
C GLN A 195 13.13 -16.30 20.26
N ALA A 196 12.81 -15.68 19.11
CA ALA A 196 13.81 -15.17 18.19
C ALA A 196 14.64 -14.02 18.81
N VAL A 197 13.99 -13.10 19.52
CA VAL A 197 14.65 -12.02 20.26
C VAL A 197 15.55 -12.56 21.36
N ALA A 198 15.07 -13.53 22.15
CA ALA A 198 15.86 -14.17 23.21
C ALA A 198 17.06 -14.95 22.66
N LYS A 199 16.95 -15.53 21.45
CA LYS A 199 18.06 -16.19 20.76
C LYS A 199 19.11 -15.15 20.32
N LEU A 200 18.68 -14.07 19.66
CA LEU A 200 19.58 -13.01 19.20
C LEU A 200 20.31 -12.33 20.37
N GLN A 201 19.63 -12.08 21.47
CA GLN A 201 20.26 -11.53 22.67
C GLN A 201 21.36 -12.43 23.22
N ARG A 202 21.17 -13.75 23.24
CA ARG A 202 22.20 -14.72 23.66
C ARG A 202 23.40 -14.73 22.71
N GLU A 203 23.16 -14.65 21.40
CA GLU A 203 24.24 -14.56 20.40
C GLU A 203 25.04 -13.27 20.55
N VAL A 204 24.38 -12.12 20.75
CA VAL A 204 25.05 -10.84 20.99
C VAL A 204 25.91 -10.88 22.26
N GLN A 205 25.39 -11.43 23.37
CA GLN A 205 26.15 -11.58 24.60
C GLN A 205 27.34 -12.52 24.46
N SER A 206 27.21 -13.58 23.66
CA SER A 206 28.30 -14.51 23.35
C SER A 206 29.39 -13.81 22.55
N LEU A 207 29.02 -13.06 21.51
CA LEU A 207 29.97 -12.29 20.70
C LEU A 207 30.69 -11.20 21.49
N GLN A 208 29.96 -10.53 22.40
CA GLN A 208 30.56 -9.54 23.29
C GLN A 208 31.63 -10.17 24.20
N ARG A 209 31.38 -11.35 24.79
CA ARG A 209 32.35 -12.08 25.60
C ARG A 209 33.58 -12.50 24.79
N GLN A 210 33.37 -13.03 23.59
CA GLN A 210 34.49 -13.39 22.69
C GLN A 210 35.31 -12.18 22.32
N LEU A 211 34.69 -11.03 22.08
CA LEU A 211 35.38 -9.79 21.78
C LEU A 211 36.22 -9.29 22.99
N GLU A 212 35.66 -9.40 24.21
CA GLU A 212 36.36 -9.04 25.42
C GLU A 212 37.56 -9.99 25.70
N GLU A 213 37.39 -11.30 25.49
CA GLU A 213 38.44 -12.29 25.60
C GLU A 213 39.53 -12.03 24.55
N PHE A 214 39.16 -11.73 23.32
CA PHE A 214 40.09 -11.38 22.26
C PHE A 214 40.88 -10.11 22.60
N ARG A 215 40.24 -9.06 23.11
CA ARG A 215 40.92 -7.83 23.53
C ARG A 215 41.94 -8.07 24.64
N LYS A 216 41.62 -8.94 25.62
CA LYS A 216 42.55 -9.30 26.71
C LYS A 216 43.77 -10.09 26.25
N GLN A 217 43.78 -10.67 25.04
CA GLN A 217 44.96 -11.35 24.48
C GLN A 217 45.96 -10.38 23.85
N PHE A 218 45.60 -9.12 23.68
CA PHE A 218 46.44 -8.09 23.07
C PHE A 218 46.79 -6.95 24.03
N GLU A 219 46.35 -7.03 25.29
CA GLU A 219 46.84 -6.21 26.41
C GLU A 219 47.90 -6.97 27.23
#